data_d5992774491c82b5c15fd8166e50118f
#
_entry.id   d5992774491c82b5c15fd8166e50118f
#
_cell.length_a   1.000
_cell.length_b   1.000
_cell.length_c   1.000
_cell.angle_alpha   90.00
_cell.angle_beta   90.00
_cell.angle_gamma   90.00
#
_symmetry.space_group_name_H-M   'P 1'
#
loop_
_entity.id
_entity.type
_entity.pdbx_description
1 polymer ?
#
loop_
_entity_poly.entity_id
_entity_poly.type
_entity_poly.pdbx_seq_one_letter_code
_entity_poly.pdbx_strand_id
1 'polypeptide(L)'
;MRSLSPRLSAVASLVRNGTAFADIGCDHGFLTVHLLTEGRVRSAIAADIHEGPLSRCRELIKRCSLQHKAECVLCDGLEKVSPDKAEDIAVCGMGGEMIVHILGSCEWVKDRDKHFIFNPMTHPEILREYLCLNGFEINSDIIVRESSYFYNVFDAYYTGEIKEHPRRYYFLGKINDFSQREYFEHLIAFLRNKEKSGCDYSDVIKYIEARL
;
A
#
# COMPACT_ATOMS: atom_id res chain seq x y z
N MET A 1 -1.59 -22.40 -9.64
CA MET A 1 -1.83 -21.43 -8.54
C MET A 1 -2.93 -20.48 -8.95
N ARG A 2 -3.78 -20.01 -8.05
CA ARG A 2 -4.80 -19.00 -8.38
C ARG A 2 -4.08 -17.68 -8.73
N SER A 3 -4.46 -17.01 -9.81
CA SER A 3 -3.90 -15.70 -10.16
C SER A 3 -4.22 -14.69 -9.06
N LEU A 4 -3.30 -13.75 -8.81
CA LEU A 4 -3.58 -12.62 -7.94
C LEU A 4 -4.74 -11.79 -8.51
N SER A 5 -5.46 -11.11 -7.63
CA SER A 5 -6.41 -10.07 -8.06
C SER A 5 -5.65 -8.90 -8.72
N PRO A 6 -6.31 -8.08 -9.56
CA PRO A 6 -5.67 -6.93 -10.20
C PRO A 6 -4.92 -6.04 -9.20
N ARG A 7 -5.52 -5.77 -8.05
CA ARG A 7 -4.96 -4.96 -6.98
C ARG A 7 -3.67 -5.57 -6.41
N LEU A 8 -3.69 -6.85 -6.04
CA LEU A 8 -2.51 -7.54 -5.53
C LEU A 8 -1.43 -7.73 -6.60
N SER A 9 -1.83 -7.85 -7.88
CA SER A 9 -0.88 -7.91 -9.00
C SER A 9 -0.14 -6.58 -9.16
N ALA A 10 -0.80 -5.44 -8.99
CA ALA A 10 -0.16 -4.13 -9.00
C ALA A 10 0.81 -3.97 -7.81
N VAL A 11 0.41 -4.40 -6.60
CA VAL A 11 1.32 -4.43 -5.45
C VAL A 11 2.54 -5.30 -5.75
N ALA A 12 2.36 -6.51 -6.25
CA ALA A 12 3.45 -7.42 -6.60
C ALA A 12 4.42 -6.83 -7.64
N SER A 13 3.91 -6.02 -8.58
CA SER A 13 4.75 -5.40 -9.62
C SER A 13 5.74 -4.38 -9.06
N LEU A 14 5.43 -3.74 -7.94
CA LEU A 14 6.27 -2.76 -7.26
C LEU A 14 7.34 -3.40 -6.34
N VAL A 15 7.18 -4.66 -5.96
CA VAL A 15 8.16 -5.37 -5.11
C VAL A 15 9.47 -5.56 -5.89
N ARG A 16 10.60 -5.17 -5.31
CA ARG A 16 11.94 -5.31 -5.90
C ARG A 16 12.37 -6.78 -5.98
N ASN A 17 13.20 -7.11 -6.95
CA ASN A 17 13.71 -8.48 -7.10
C ASN A 17 14.76 -8.83 -6.05
N GLY A 18 14.68 -10.03 -5.48
CA GLY A 18 15.69 -10.59 -4.58
C GLY A 18 15.68 -10.05 -3.16
N THR A 19 14.69 -9.23 -2.80
CA THR A 19 14.56 -8.63 -1.47
C THR A 19 13.99 -9.60 -0.44
N ALA A 20 14.17 -9.30 0.85
CA ALA A 20 13.38 -9.84 1.94
C ALA A 20 12.08 -9.03 2.05
N PHE A 21 10.95 -9.70 2.06
CA PHE A 21 9.63 -9.10 1.96
C PHE A 21 8.84 -9.20 3.27
N ALA A 22 8.08 -8.17 3.61
CA ALA A 22 7.12 -8.21 4.69
C ALA A 22 5.71 -7.88 4.18
N ASP A 23 4.74 -8.76 4.42
CA ASP A 23 3.33 -8.64 4.06
C ASP A 23 2.53 -8.33 5.32
N ILE A 24 2.15 -7.06 5.51
CA ILE A 24 1.47 -6.58 6.72
C ILE A 24 -0.04 -6.55 6.49
N GLY A 25 -0.78 -7.30 7.31
CA GLY A 25 -2.17 -7.65 7.06
C GLY A 25 -2.28 -8.68 5.95
N CYS A 26 -1.47 -9.74 6.06
CA CYS A 26 -1.28 -10.73 4.98
C CYS A 26 -2.54 -11.54 4.64
N ASP A 27 -3.58 -11.49 5.49
CA ASP A 27 -4.84 -12.23 5.33
C ASP A 27 -4.57 -13.73 5.04
N HIS A 28 -4.88 -14.20 3.85
CA HIS A 28 -4.65 -15.58 3.43
C HIS A 28 -3.24 -15.85 2.86
N GLY A 29 -2.35 -14.86 2.80
CA GLY A 29 -0.98 -14.99 2.30
C GLY A 29 -0.84 -15.18 0.78
N PHE A 30 -1.84 -14.78 0.00
CA PHE A 30 -1.80 -14.94 -1.47
C PHE A 30 -0.64 -14.15 -2.09
N LEU A 31 -0.39 -12.91 -1.64
CA LEU A 31 0.70 -12.09 -2.13
C LEU A 31 2.05 -12.69 -1.75
N THR A 32 2.24 -13.03 -0.47
CA THR A 32 3.44 -13.68 0.06
C THR A 32 3.80 -14.93 -0.72
N VAL A 33 2.85 -15.86 -0.89
CA VAL A 33 3.09 -17.14 -1.59
C VAL A 33 3.36 -16.92 -3.08
N HIS A 34 2.67 -15.98 -3.72
CA HIS A 34 2.92 -15.65 -5.12
C HIS A 34 4.36 -15.17 -5.33
N LEU A 35 4.81 -14.16 -4.55
CA LEU A 35 6.15 -13.58 -4.68
C LEU A 35 7.27 -14.60 -4.42
N LEU A 36 7.09 -15.49 -3.45
CA LEU A 36 8.04 -16.57 -3.16
C LEU A 36 8.06 -17.63 -4.26
N THR A 37 6.91 -18.00 -4.81
CA THR A 37 6.81 -19.03 -5.88
C THR A 37 7.42 -18.55 -7.18
N GLU A 38 7.21 -17.26 -7.54
CA GLU A 38 7.82 -16.64 -8.71
C GLU A 38 9.32 -16.33 -8.52
N GLY A 39 9.87 -16.59 -7.32
CA GLY A 39 11.24 -16.26 -7.00
C GLY A 39 11.55 -14.77 -7.01
N ARG A 40 10.50 -13.94 -6.90
CA ARG A 40 10.61 -12.48 -6.85
C ARG A 40 11.33 -12.02 -5.60
N VAL A 41 11.06 -12.66 -4.46
CA VAL A 41 11.68 -12.38 -3.16
C VAL A 41 12.40 -13.61 -2.63
N ARG A 42 13.49 -13.41 -1.87
CA ARG A 42 14.30 -14.50 -1.31
C ARG A 42 13.68 -15.12 -0.05
N SER A 43 12.99 -14.30 0.74
CA SER A 43 12.29 -14.71 1.97
C SER A 43 11.12 -13.77 2.25
N ALA A 44 10.18 -14.18 3.08
CA ALA A 44 9.05 -13.35 3.45
C ALA A 44 8.64 -13.52 4.91
N ILE A 45 8.17 -12.41 5.52
CA ILE A 45 7.36 -12.40 6.75
C ILE A 45 5.93 -12.09 6.35
N ALA A 46 4.99 -12.94 6.75
CA ALA A 46 3.56 -12.69 6.65
C ALA A 46 3.02 -12.37 8.04
N ALA A 47 2.60 -11.14 8.27
CA ALA A 47 2.11 -10.65 9.55
C ALA A 47 0.62 -10.33 9.52
N ASP A 48 -0.11 -10.71 10.54
CA ASP A 48 -1.52 -10.34 10.72
C ASP A 48 -1.84 -10.22 12.21
N ILE A 49 -2.79 -9.37 12.55
CA ILE A 49 -3.28 -9.21 13.93
C ILE A 49 -4.25 -10.33 14.32
N HIS A 50 -4.85 -11.01 13.35
CA HIS A 50 -5.84 -12.05 13.54
C HIS A 50 -5.30 -13.44 13.27
N GLU A 51 -5.39 -14.32 14.27
CA GLU A 51 -4.92 -15.72 14.14
C GLU A 51 -5.66 -16.51 13.04
N GLY A 52 -6.95 -16.23 12.82
CA GLY A 52 -7.73 -16.95 11.80
C GLY A 52 -7.17 -16.81 10.38
N PRO A 53 -7.02 -15.58 9.84
CA PRO A 53 -6.35 -15.31 8.58
C PRO A 53 -4.92 -15.86 8.56
N LEU A 54 -4.14 -15.60 9.59
CA LEU A 54 -2.74 -16.04 9.67
C LEU A 54 -2.59 -17.57 9.64
N SER A 55 -3.51 -18.31 10.26
CA SER A 55 -3.54 -19.78 10.19
C SER A 55 -3.74 -20.28 8.75
N ARG A 56 -4.64 -19.63 7.99
CA ARG A 56 -4.86 -19.95 6.57
C ARG A 56 -3.62 -19.62 5.71
N CYS A 57 -2.92 -18.53 6.03
CA CYS A 57 -1.64 -18.20 5.42
C CYS A 57 -0.60 -19.31 5.67
N ARG A 58 -0.45 -19.79 6.92
CA ARG A 58 0.45 -20.90 7.26
C ARG A 58 0.11 -22.18 6.49
N GLU A 59 -1.18 -22.51 6.38
CA GLU A 59 -1.61 -23.66 5.59
C GLU A 59 -1.28 -23.52 4.10
N LEU A 60 -1.45 -22.32 3.54
CA LEU A 60 -1.13 -22.05 2.14
C LEU A 60 0.39 -22.18 1.90
N ILE A 61 1.21 -21.57 2.76
CA ILE A 61 2.68 -21.69 2.73
C ILE A 61 3.11 -23.16 2.81
N LYS A 62 2.50 -23.95 3.72
CA LYS A 62 2.77 -25.40 3.85
C LYS A 62 2.42 -26.16 2.59
N ARG A 63 1.24 -25.94 2.02
CA ARG A 63 0.80 -26.59 0.76
C ARG A 63 1.72 -26.30 -0.41
N CYS A 64 2.34 -25.12 -0.42
CA CYS A 64 3.30 -24.71 -1.46
C CYS A 64 4.75 -25.09 -1.13
N SER A 65 5.01 -25.79 -0.01
CA SER A 65 6.36 -26.19 0.44
C SER A 65 7.33 -25.02 0.63
N LEU A 66 6.82 -23.87 1.09
CA LEU A 66 7.57 -22.61 1.25
C LEU A 66 7.97 -22.31 2.70
N GLN A 67 7.81 -23.25 3.65
CA GLN A 67 8.07 -23.02 5.10
C GLN A 67 9.52 -22.63 5.39
N HIS A 68 10.45 -23.00 4.51
CA HIS A 68 11.87 -22.64 4.65
C HIS A 68 12.20 -21.21 4.20
N LYS A 69 11.24 -20.51 3.57
CA LYS A 69 11.39 -19.13 3.07
C LYS A 69 10.40 -18.15 3.69
N ALA A 70 9.38 -18.62 4.38
CA ALA A 70 8.31 -17.79 4.92
C ALA A 70 8.13 -17.98 6.42
N GLU A 71 8.03 -16.87 7.15
CA GLU A 71 7.70 -16.81 8.58
C GLU A 71 6.31 -16.16 8.74
N CYS A 72 5.45 -16.72 9.62
CA CYS A 72 4.14 -16.14 9.94
C CYS A 72 4.17 -15.56 11.35
N VAL A 73 3.87 -14.29 11.50
CA VAL A 73 3.97 -13.53 12.75
C VAL A 73 2.62 -12.98 13.15
N LEU A 74 2.14 -13.35 14.35
CA LEU A 74 0.92 -12.76 14.93
C LEU A 74 1.32 -11.47 15.67
N CYS A 75 1.00 -10.31 15.08
CA CYS A 75 1.30 -9.02 15.68
C CYS A 75 0.40 -7.91 15.12
N ASP A 76 0.35 -6.80 15.82
CA ASP A 76 -0.24 -5.57 15.31
C ASP A 76 0.78 -4.83 14.44
N GLY A 77 0.41 -4.59 13.18
CA GLY A 77 1.26 -3.89 12.23
C GLY A 77 2.69 -4.43 12.17
N LEU A 78 3.65 -3.59 12.51
CA LEU A 78 5.09 -3.83 12.42
C LEU A 78 5.76 -4.22 13.76
N GLU A 79 5.01 -4.32 14.87
CA GLU A 79 5.56 -4.45 16.23
C GLU A 79 6.56 -5.60 16.41
N LYS A 80 6.30 -6.75 15.76
CA LYS A 80 7.16 -7.95 15.88
C LYS A 80 7.87 -8.29 14.57
N VAL A 81 7.84 -7.39 13.60
CA VAL A 81 8.56 -7.56 12.34
C VAL A 81 10.00 -7.08 12.53
N SER A 82 10.95 -8.01 12.36
CA SER A 82 12.38 -7.66 12.43
C SER A 82 12.79 -6.82 11.23
N PRO A 83 13.38 -5.63 11.42
CA PRO A 83 13.83 -4.77 10.33
C PRO A 83 14.86 -5.45 9.41
N ASP A 84 15.71 -6.32 9.95
CA ASP A 84 16.73 -7.05 9.17
C ASP A 84 16.12 -8.07 8.19
N LYS A 85 14.86 -8.46 8.41
CA LYS A 85 14.12 -9.41 7.57
C LYS A 85 13.09 -8.74 6.65
N ALA A 86 13.08 -7.42 6.57
CA ALA A 86 12.11 -6.64 5.79
C ALA A 86 12.82 -5.52 5.03
N GLU A 87 13.03 -5.70 3.74
CA GLU A 87 13.57 -4.69 2.83
C GLU A 87 12.45 -4.03 2.01
N ASP A 88 11.51 -4.84 1.51
CA ASP A 88 10.27 -4.39 0.90
C ASP A 88 9.10 -4.71 1.82
N ILE A 89 8.28 -3.74 2.13
CA ILE A 89 7.17 -3.86 3.07
C ILE A 89 5.87 -3.48 2.36
N ALA A 90 4.95 -4.42 2.22
CA ALA A 90 3.61 -4.13 1.73
C ALA A 90 2.64 -3.96 2.91
N VAL A 91 1.86 -2.87 2.89
CA VAL A 91 0.77 -2.63 3.83
C VAL A 91 -0.50 -2.42 3.00
N CYS A 92 -1.32 -3.47 2.92
CA CYS A 92 -2.42 -3.55 1.98
C CYS A 92 -3.75 -3.90 2.66
N GLY A 93 -4.87 -3.48 2.04
CA GLY A 93 -6.19 -3.91 2.50
C GLY A 93 -6.72 -3.17 3.74
N MET A 94 -6.07 -2.08 4.16
CA MET A 94 -6.42 -1.26 5.32
C MET A 94 -6.77 0.16 4.90
N GLY A 95 -7.46 0.93 5.77
CA GLY A 95 -7.66 2.37 5.56
C GLY A 95 -6.35 3.16 5.70
N GLY A 96 -6.26 4.31 5.00
CA GLY A 96 -5.06 5.16 5.07
C GLY A 96 -4.71 5.60 6.49
N GLU A 97 -5.70 5.88 7.32
CA GLU A 97 -5.50 6.25 8.74
C GLU A 97 -4.86 5.10 9.55
N MET A 98 -5.28 3.86 9.30
CA MET A 98 -4.70 2.69 9.96
C MET A 98 -3.25 2.49 9.52
N ILE A 99 -2.96 2.67 8.23
CA ILE A 99 -1.58 2.58 7.72
C ILE A 99 -0.71 3.67 8.37
N VAL A 100 -1.21 4.90 8.49
CA VAL A 100 -0.53 6.00 9.20
C VAL A 100 -0.24 5.60 10.65
N HIS A 101 -1.21 5.01 11.35
CA HIS A 101 -1.00 4.53 12.72
C HIS A 101 0.12 3.49 12.82
N ILE A 102 0.13 2.50 11.92
CA ILE A 102 1.17 1.45 11.86
C ILE A 102 2.56 2.06 11.62
N LEU A 103 2.68 2.99 10.68
CA LEU A 103 3.95 3.66 10.39
C LEU A 103 4.41 4.56 11.54
N GLY A 104 3.48 5.29 12.16
CA GLY A 104 3.77 6.19 13.28
C GLY A 104 4.20 5.47 14.56
N SER A 105 3.82 4.20 14.71
CA SER A 105 4.16 3.38 15.88
C SER A 105 5.50 2.65 15.76
N CYS A 106 6.22 2.81 14.64
CA CYS A 106 7.43 2.04 14.35
C CYS A 106 8.58 2.94 13.90
N GLU A 107 9.65 3.04 14.71
CA GLU A 107 10.78 3.94 14.42
C GLU A 107 11.62 3.51 13.22
N TRP A 108 11.80 2.20 13.00
CA TRP A 108 12.65 1.69 11.93
C TRP A 108 12.06 1.90 10.51
N VAL A 109 10.81 2.37 10.38
CA VAL A 109 10.26 2.76 9.07
C VAL A 109 11.01 3.94 8.44
N LYS A 110 11.77 4.70 9.24
CA LYS A 110 12.64 5.80 8.80
C LYS A 110 14.04 5.34 8.37
N ASP A 111 14.22 4.06 8.12
CA ASP A 111 15.43 3.52 7.51
C ASP A 111 15.38 3.73 5.99
N ARG A 112 16.43 4.31 5.41
CA ARG A 112 16.53 4.66 3.98
C ARG A 112 16.62 3.44 3.06
N ASP A 113 16.97 2.28 3.60
CA ASP A 113 17.09 1.04 2.83
C ASP A 113 15.74 0.33 2.65
N LYS A 114 14.69 0.80 3.37
CA LYS A 114 13.35 0.23 3.29
C LYS A 114 12.55 0.84 2.14
N HIS A 115 11.79 -0.03 1.50
CA HIS A 115 10.86 0.31 0.44
C HIS A 115 9.46 -0.11 0.84
N PHE A 116 8.52 0.81 0.82
CA PHE A 116 7.14 0.57 1.24
C PHE A 116 6.21 0.56 0.04
N ILE A 117 5.31 -0.41 0.00
CA ILE A 117 4.27 -0.51 -1.01
C ILE A 117 2.91 -0.45 -0.30
N PHE A 118 2.07 0.47 -0.70
CA PHE A 118 0.79 0.74 -0.06
C PHE A 118 -0.38 0.48 -1.00
N ASN A 119 -1.42 -0.14 -0.43
CA ASN A 119 -2.72 -0.20 -1.07
C ASN A 119 -3.80 0.15 -0.04
N PRO A 120 -4.02 1.44 0.23
CA PRO A 120 -5.10 1.91 1.09
C PRO A 120 -6.46 1.63 0.45
N MET A 121 -7.40 1.09 1.23
CA MET A 121 -8.78 0.84 0.80
C MET A 121 -9.63 2.09 0.86
N THR A 122 -9.28 3.01 1.75
CA THR A 122 -9.94 4.31 1.96
C THR A 122 -8.88 5.35 2.31
N HIS A 123 -9.17 6.62 2.07
CA HIS A 123 -8.35 7.76 2.49
C HIS A 123 -6.87 7.72 2.05
N PRO A 124 -6.57 7.44 0.77
CA PRO A 124 -5.19 7.49 0.28
C PRO A 124 -4.56 8.87 0.44
N GLU A 125 -5.38 9.93 0.43
CA GLU A 125 -4.95 11.32 0.63
C GLU A 125 -4.30 11.54 2.00
N ILE A 126 -4.86 10.95 3.05
CA ILE A 126 -4.33 11.05 4.42
C ILE A 126 -2.97 10.38 4.51
N LEU A 127 -2.83 9.20 3.91
CA LEU A 127 -1.56 8.49 3.90
C LEU A 127 -0.49 9.25 3.12
N ARG A 128 -0.80 9.78 1.93
CA ARG A 128 0.17 10.57 1.13
C ARG A 128 0.62 11.82 1.87
N GLU A 129 -0.30 12.54 2.51
CA GLU A 129 0.02 13.71 3.33
C GLU A 129 0.96 13.35 4.48
N TYR A 130 0.63 12.30 5.24
CA TYR A 130 1.49 11.81 6.32
C TYR A 130 2.89 11.47 5.82
N LEU A 131 3.01 10.73 4.73
CA LEU A 131 4.30 10.34 4.15
C LEU A 131 5.15 11.57 3.80
N CYS A 132 4.60 12.52 3.07
CA CYS A 132 5.31 13.75 2.67
C CYS A 132 5.76 14.58 3.87
N LEU A 133 4.90 14.73 4.89
CA LEU A 133 5.18 15.50 6.09
C LEU A 133 6.10 14.78 7.09
N ASN A 134 6.35 13.49 6.90
CA ASN A 134 7.24 12.69 7.74
C ASN A 134 8.52 12.25 7.03
N GLY A 135 8.88 12.89 5.91
CA GLY A 135 10.16 12.70 5.24
C GLY A 135 10.20 11.50 4.30
N PHE A 136 9.05 10.99 3.85
CA PHE A 136 8.98 9.99 2.79
C PHE A 136 8.75 10.64 1.43
N GLU A 137 9.33 10.04 0.41
CA GLU A 137 9.05 10.38 -0.99
C GLU A 137 8.25 9.26 -1.65
N ILE A 138 7.13 9.63 -2.26
CA ILE A 138 6.33 8.72 -3.08
C ILE A 138 7.04 8.58 -4.43
N ASN A 139 7.34 7.35 -4.85
CA ASN A 139 8.04 7.08 -6.09
C ASN A 139 7.09 6.90 -7.27
N SER A 140 6.06 6.07 -7.13
CA SER A 140 5.05 5.84 -8.17
C SER A 140 3.63 5.74 -7.61
N ASP A 141 2.63 5.90 -8.47
CA ASP A 141 1.21 5.78 -8.15
C ASP A 141 0.48 5.09 -9.31
N ILE A 142 -0.32 4.10 -8.99
CA ILE A 142 -1.05 3.28 -9.96
C ILE A 142 -2.54 3.29 -9.58
N ILE A 143 -3.41 3.58 -10.55
CA ILE A 143 -4.85 3.37 -10.40
C ILE A 143 -5.16 1.95 -10.88
N VAL A 144 -5.81 1.16 -10.04
CA VAL A 144 -6.21 -0.22 -10.35
C VAL A 144 -7.72 -0.34 -10.28
N ARG A 145 -8.31 -0.86 -11.34
CA ARG A 145 -9.72 -1.26 -11.33
C ARG A 145 -9.85 -2.74 -10.92
N GLU A 146 -10.65 -3.00 -9.90
CA GLU A 146 -11.01 -4.35 -9.48
C GLU A 146 -12.54 -4.41 -9.30
N SER A 147 -13.22 -5.16 -10.16
CA SER A 147 -14.69 -5.17 -10.26
C SER A 147 -15.25 -3.77 -10.56
N SER A 148 -16.07 -3.22 -9.67
CA SER A 148 -16.68 -1.88 -9.78
C SER A 148 -15.94 -0.81 -8.98
N TYR A 149 -14.80 -1.15 -8.37
CA TYR A 149 -14.05 -0.22 -7.51
C TYR A 149 -12.71 0.16 -8.13
N PHE A 150 -12.25 1.35 -7.77
CA PHE A 150 -10.91 1.82 -8.08
C PHE A 150 -10.08 1.90 -6.80
N TYR A 151 -8.83 1.49 -6.91
CA TYR A 151 -7.87 1.51 -5.80
C TYR A 151 -6.60 2.23 -6.24
N ASN A 152 -5.95 2.90 -5.29
CA ASN A 152 -4.60 3.39 -5.47
C ASN A 152 -3.60 2.37 -4.93
N VAL A 153 -2.56 2.12 -5.70
CA VAL A 153 -1.38 1.39 -5.26
C VAL A 153 -0.17 2.28 -5.50
N PHE A 154 0.61 2.55 -4.48
CA PHE A 154 1.79 3.40 -4.61
C PHE A 154 2.92 2.92 -3.71
N ASP A 155 4.14 3.33 -4.05
CA ASP A 155 5.32 3.02 -3.27
C ASP A 155 6.03 4.28 -2.79
N ALA A 156 6.73 4.14 -1.67
CA ALA A 156 7.48 5.23 -1.06
C ALA A 156 8.71 4.71 -0.32
N TYR A 157 9.67 5.60 -0.10
CA TYR A 157 10.87 5.36 0.68
C TYR A 157 11.21 6.59 1.54
N TYR A 158 11.91 6.37 2.63
CA TYR A 158 12.30 7.45 3.54
C TYR A 158 13.53 8.18 3.01
N THR A 159 13.43 9.50 2.86
CA THR A 159 14.55 10.39 2.45
C THR A 159 15.03 11.28 3.58
N GLY A 160 14.17 11.51 4.58
CA GLY A 160 14.34 12.50 5.62
C GLY A 160 13.95 13.94 5.21
N GLU A 161 13.59 14.16 3.95
CA GLU A 161 13.16 15.45 3.43
C GLU A 161 11.66 15.65 3.60
N ILE A 162 11.26 16.58 4.43
CA ILE A 162 9.86 16.97 4.60
C ILE A 162 9.46 17.87 3.43
N LYS A 163 8.40 17.50 2.73
CA LYS A 163 7.89 18.24 1.57
C LYS A 163 6.39 18.52 1.73
N GLU A 164 6.05 19.79 1.83
CA GLU A 164 4.65 20.20 1.68
C GLU A 164 4.28 20.27 0.19
N HIS A 165 3.13 19.76 -0.13
CA HIS A 165 2.58 19.78 -1.49
C HIS A 165 1.23 20.49 -1.52
N PRO A 166 0.82 21.06 -2.67
CA PRO A 166 -0.56 21.51 -2.86
C PRO A 166 -1.54 20.37 -2.57
N ARG A 167 -2.71 20.67 -1.98
CA ARG A 167 -3.73 19.68 -1.59
C ARG A 167 -4.05 18.66 -2.69
N ARG A 168 -4.10 19.10 -3.95
CA ARG A 168 -4.34 18.22 -5.09
C ARG A 168 -3.35 17.07 -5.21
N TYR A 169 -2.10 17.25 -4.75
CA TYR A 169 -1.09 16.19 -4.76
C TYR A 169 -1.48 15.05 -3.82
N TYR A 170 -2.02 15.35 -2.65
CA TYR A 170 -2.42 14.29 -1.72
C TYR A 170 -3.57 13.44 -2.28
N PHE A 171 -4.47 14.01 -3.10
CA PHE A 171 -5.54 13.27 -3.77
C PHE A 171 -5.06 12.50 -5.00
N LEU A 172 -4.13 13.04 -5.77
CA LEU A 172 -3.71 12.50 -7.06
C LEU A 172 -2.36 11.79 -7.01
N GLY A 173 -1.50 12.10 -6.03
CA GLY A 173 -0.14 11.57 -5.98
C GLY A 173 0.67 11.93 -7.22
N LYS A 174 1.32 10.94 -7.80
CA LYS A 174 2.09 11.03 -9.05
C LYS A 174 1.29 10.65 -10.30
N ILE A 175 -0.03 10.53 -10.20
CA ILE A 175 -0.89 10.21 -11.33
C ILE A 175 -0.91 11.39 -12.31
N ASN A 176 -0.40 11.18 -13.52
CA ASN A 176 -0.38 12.15 -14.61
C ASN A 176 -1.21 11.73 -15.82
N ASP A 177 -1.65 10.48 -15.87
CA ASP A 177 -2.51 9.94 -16.91
C ASP A 177 -3.98 10.02 -16.49
N PHE A 178 -4.77 10.80 -17.21
CA PHE A 178 -6.20 11.01 -16.96
C PHE A 178 -7.08 10.13 -17.86
N SER A 179 -6.52 9.16 -18.56
CA SER A 179 -7.27 8.26 -19.46
C SER A 179 -8.33 7.41 -18.73
N GLN A 180 -8.12 7.10 -17.45
CA GLN A 180 -9.11 6.40 -16.61
C GLN A 180 -10.20 7.36 -16.12
N ARG A 181 -10.95 7.95 -17.05
CA ARG A 181 -11.94 9.00 -16.82
C ARG A 181 -12.92 8.66 -15.68
N GLU A 182 -13.43 7.43 -15.64
CA GLU A 182 -14.38 6.96 -14.63
C GLU A 182 -13.83 7.10 -13.18
N TYR A 183 -12.53 6.84 -12.97
CA TYR A 183 -11.90 7.06 -11.68
C TYR A 183 -11.97 8.53 -11.23
N PHE A 184 -11.66 9.43 -12.12
CA PHE A 184 -11.64 10.86 -11.81
C PHE A 184 -13.04 11.43 -11.64
N GLU A 185 -14.02 10.95 -12.39
CA GLU A 185 -15.42 11.29 -12.19
C GLU A 185 -15.92 10.84 -10.81
N HIS A 186 -15.55 9.64 -10.37
CA HIS A 186 -15.83 9.18 -9.00
C HIS A 186 -15.13 10.04 -7.95
N LEU A 187 -13.88 10.41 -8.17
CA LEU A 187 -13.13 11.28 -7.24
C LEU A 187 -13.77 12.66 -7.14
N ILE A 188 -14.17 13.28 -8.27
CA ILE A 188 -14.90 14.54 -8.27
C ILE A 188 -16.21 14.42 -7.50
N ALA A 189 -16.99 13.37 -7.73
CA ALA A 189 -18.25 13.14 -7.03
C ALA A 189 -18.04 13.00 -5.50
N PHE A 190 -17.00 12.28 -5.11
CA PHE A 190 -16.61 12.14 -3.71
C PHE A 190 -16.22 13.50 -3.08
N LEU A 191 -15.40 14.30 -3.76
CA LEU A 191 -14.97 15.62 -3.27
C LEU A 191 -16.14 16.58 -3.14
N ARG A 192 -17.03 16.64 -4.15
CA ARG A 192 -18.26 17.45 -4.09
C ARG A 192 -19.19 17.04 -2.93
N ASN A 193 -19.20 15.75 -2.60
CA ASN A 193 -19.96 15.31 -1.44
C ASN A 193 -19.32 15.74 -0.11
N LYS A 194 -17.99 15.71 -0.04
CA LYS A 194 -17.23 16.23 1.12
C LYS A 194 -17.42 17.76 1.30
N GLU A 195 -17.56 18.53 0.21
CA GLU A 195 -17.85 19.98 0.29
C GLU A 195 -19.13 20.31 1.02
N LYS A 196 -20.14 19.41 0.99
CA LYS A 196 -21.38 19.59 1.76
C LYS A 196 -21.18 19.63 3.28
N SER A 197 -20.07 19.11 3.78
CA SER A 197 -19.68 19.17 5.20
C SER A 197 -18.83 20.40 5.56
N GLY A 198 -18.67 21.37 4.63
CA GLY A 198 -18.04 22.66 4.88
C GLY A 198 -16.56 22.76 4.49
N CYS A 199 -15.99 21.73 3.89
CA CYS A 199 -14.63 21.78 3.35
C CYS A 199 -14.66 22.23 1.88
N ASP A 200 -13.76 23.11 1.47
CA ASP A 200 -13.63 23.55 0.08
C ASP A 200 -12.59 22.69 -0.65
N TYR A 201 -12.98 21.98 -1.71
CA TYR A 201 -12.13 21.19 -2.61
C TYR A 201 -12.15 21.69 -4.04
N SER A 202 -12.65 22.91 -4.28
CA SER A 202 -12.84 23.48 -5.61
C SER A 202 -11.55 23.56 -6.43
N ASP A 203 -10.39 23.74 -5.78
CA ASP A 203 -9.07 23.74 -6.42
C ASP A 203 -8.71 22.38 -7.02
N VAL A 204 -8.96 21.30 -6.30
CA VAL A 204 -8.72 19.91 -6.75
C VAL A 204 -9.69 19.54 -7.87
N ILE A 205 -10.98 19.83 -7.69
CA ILE A 205 -12.03 19.53 -8.66
C ILE A 205 -11.73 20.23 -9.98
N LYS A 206 -11.50 21.56 -9.98
CA LYS A 206 -11.17 22.33 -11.18
C LYS A 206 -9.91 21.81 -11.88
N TYR A 207 -8.90 21.39 -11.11
CA TYR A 207 -7.67 20.83 -11.67
C TYR A 207 -7.93 19.53 -12.44
N ILE A 208 -8.80 18.66 -11.91
CA ILE A 208 -9.18 17.40 -12.57
C ILE A 208 -10.04 17.67 -13.78
N GLU A 209 -11.11 18.48 -13.66
CA GLU A 209 -12.03 18.81 -14.75
C GLU A 209 -11.33 19.42 -15.96
N ALA A 210 -10.30 20.23 -15.74
CA ALA A 210 -9.51 20.81 -16.82
C ALA A 210 -8.67 19.79 -17.62
N ARG A 211 -8.61 18.50 -17.18
CA ARG A 211 -7.82 17.43 -17.80
C ARG A 211 -8.65 16.26 -18.30
N LEU A 212 -9.96 16.26 -18.03
CA LEU A 212 -10.93 15.31 -18.55
C LEU A 212 -11.59 15.78 -19.86
#